data_eb95ee228b2d459585bf6fbb7fd73de1
#
_entry.id   eb95ee228b2d459585bf6fbb7fd73de1
#
_cell.length_a   1.000
_cell.length_b   1.000
_cell.length_c   1.000
_cell.angle_alpha   90.00
_cell.angle_beta   90.00
_cell.angle_gamma   90.00
#
_symmetry.space_group_name_H-M   'P 1'
#
loop_
_entity.id
_entity.type
_entity.pdbx_description
1 polymer ?
#
loop_
_entity_poly.entity_id
_entity_poly.type
_entity_poly.pdbx_seq_one_letter_code
_entity_poly.pdbx_strand_id
1 'polypeptide(L)'
;MVCYPTFGGSGVVATELGMALARAGHEVHFITYSQPVRLALLEKNIYYHEVDVPEYPLFKHQPYDLALSSKLVDTIKGYKIEVLHVHYAIPHAYAGYMAKMMLKEEGIIIPMITTLHGTDITLVGSHPFYKTAVTFSINKSDIVTAVSENLKDTTFEMFEVDREIEVVPNFIDAAKYAEMQNQPCDRNLMALKEEFIITHVSNFRPVKRIKDVILVFKQILDKHPAVLVMVGEGPDRIKAERLSKELGIYSKVKFLGNSVEIDRVLCMSDLFLLPSDQESFGLAALEAMINKTPVISSNAGGLPEVNIHGLSGYVAEIGDVEKMGQYALDILKDSETLNRFKENARKAALEFDLPKILPLYVSIYEKAYKARKQNSEL
;
A
#
# COMPACT_ATOMS: atom_id res chain seq x y z
N MET A 1 -0.29 17.20 -3.28
CA MET A 1 0.05 15.86 -2.72
C MET A 1 1.44 15.47 -3.16
N VAL A 2 2.23 14.91 -2.25
CA VAL A 2 3.59 14.39 -2.53
C VAL A 2 3.61 12.91 -2.20
N CYS A 3 4.02 12.07 -3.13
CA CYS A 3 4.09 10.62 -2.95
C CYS A 3 5.18 10.00 -3.82
N TYR A 4 5.47 8.72 -3.62
CA TYR A 4 6.27 7.97 -4.56
C TYR A 4 5.43 7.56 -5.78
N PRO A 5 5.88 7.84 -7.02
CA PRO A 5 5.14 7.52 -8.24
C PRO A 5 5.35 6.07 -8.67
N THR A 6 5.25 5.12 -7.73
CA THR A 6 5.59 3.71 -7.96
C THR A 6 4.35 2.82 -7.97
N PHE A 7 4.48 1.59 -8.52
CA PHE A 7 3.46 0.54 -8.43
C PHE A 7 3.22 0.02 -6.99
N GLY A 8 4.00 0.48 -6.01
CA GLY A 8 3.83 0.10 -4.60
C GLY A 8 2.54 0.66 -4.00
N GLY A 9 2.02 -0.04 -2.99
CA GLY A 9 0.71 0.26 -2.39
C GLY A 9 0.52 1.72 -1.95
N SER A 10 1.54 2.35 -1.37
CA SER A 10 1.47 3.75 -0.94
C SER A 10 1.27 4.76 -2.08
N GLY A 11 1.97 4.55 -3.21
CA GLY A 11 1.82 5.40 -4.39
C GLY A 11 0.43 5.27 -5.02
N VAL A 12 -0.09 4.04 -5.06
CA VAL A 12 -1.45 3.75 -5.54
C VAL A 12 -2.49 4.42 -4.64
N VAL A 13 -2.40 4.25 -3.32
CA VAL A 13 -3.34 4.86 -2.36
C VAL A 13 -3.33 6.39 -2.46
N ALA A 14 -2.16 7.02 -2.51
CA ALA A 14 -2.04 8.47 -2.66
C ALA A 14 -2.68 8.97 -3.96
N THR A 15 -2.48 8.25 -5.06
CA THR A 15 -3.04 8.60 -6.37
C THR A 15 -4.56 8.45 -6.38
N GLU A 16 -5.09 7.34 -5.89
CA GLU A 16 -6.53 7.08 -5.80
C GLU A 16 -7.23 8.08 -4.86
N LEU A 17 -6.60 8.43 -3.73
CA LEU A 17 -7.11 9.47 -2.83
C LEU A 17 -7.20 10.82 -3.55
N GLY A 18 -6.15 11.24 -4.24
CA GLY A 18 -6.15 12.51 -4.96
C GLY A 18 -7.18 12.55 -6.08
N MET A 19 -7.37 11.47 -6.83
CA MET A 19 -8.43 11.38 -7.84
C MET A 19 -9.83 11.44 -7.21
N ALA A 20 -10.04 10.79 -6.07
CA ALA A 20 -11.31 10.83 -5.35
C ALA A 20 -11.63 12.24 -4.84
N LEU A 21 -10.63 12.95 -4.31
CA LEU A 21 -10.77 14.35 -3.90
C LEU A 21 -11.08 15.27 -5.09
N ALA A 22 -10.45 15.05 -6.24
CA ALA A 22 -10.71 15.83 -7.45
C ALA A 22 -12.14 15.65 -7.95
N ARG A 23 -12.67 14.41 -7.91
CA ARG A 23 -14.08 14.12 -8.21
C ARG A 23 -15.05 14.75 -7.20
N ALA A 24 -14.61 14.91 -5.95
CA ALA A 24 -15.35 15.62 -4.91
C ALA A 24 -15.30 17.16 -5.07
N GLY A 25 -14.57 17.68 -6.07
CA GLY A 25 -14.52 19.11 -6.42
C GLY A 25 -13.31 19.86 -5.90
N HIS A 26 -12.33 19.18 -5.30
CA HIS A 26 -11.07 19.79 -4.87
C HIS A 26 -10.06 19.87 -6.02
N GLU A 27 -9.26 20.93 -6.09
CA GLU A 27 -8.10 20.98 -6.97
C GLU A 27 -6.94 20.23 -6.33
N VAL A 28 -6.41 19.21 -7.03
CA VAL A 28 -5.35 18.34 -6.52
C VAL A 28 -4.11 18.43 -7.40
N HIS A 29 -3.01 18.88 -6.80
CA HIS A 29 -1.70 19.02 -7.43
C HIS A 29 -0.78 17.91 -6.94
N PHE A 30 -0.37 17.01 -7.84
CA PHE A 30 0.64 15.99 -7.57
C PHE A 30 2.03 16.55 -7.87
N ILE A 31 2.94 16.44 -6.92
CA ILE A 31 4.33 16.92 -7.02
C ILE A 31 5.25 15.72 -6.76
N THR A 32 5.84 15.17 -7.81
CA THR A 32 6.64 13.94 -7.77
C THR A 32 7.72 13.98 -8.85
N TYR A 33 8.72 13.07 -8.78
CA TYR A 33 9.82 13.01 -9.76
C TYR A 33 9.46 12.30 -11.08
N SER A 34 8.31 11.68 -11.17
CA SER A 34 7.70 11.14 -12.40
C SER A 34 6.21 11.02 -12.22
N GLN A 35 5.46 10.87 -13.30
CA GLN A 35 4.01 10.73 -13.23
C GLN A 35 3.62 9.52 -12.36
N PRO A 36 2.77 9.68 -11.34
CA PRO A 36 2.27 8.57 -10.53
C PRO A 36 1.54 7.52 -11.37
N VAL A 37 1.80 6.27 -11.05
CA VAL A 37 1.08 5.15 -11.66
C VAL A 37 -0.42 5.28 -11.35
N ARG A 38 -1.27 5.01 -12.32
CA ARG A 38 -2.73 5.17 -12.28
C ARG A 38 -3.22 6.64 -12.26
N LEU A 39 -2.36 7.66 -12.34
CA LEU A 39 -2.83 9.05 -12.41
C LEU A 39 -3.46 9.34 -13.77
N ALA A 40 -4.76 9.68 -13.76
CA ALA A 40 -5.51 10.08 -14.94
C ALA A 40 -5.39 11.59 -15.15
N LEU A 41 -4.44 12.03 -15.98
CA LEU A 41 -4.20 13.47 -16.23
C LEU A 41 -5.35 14.17 -16.99
N LEU A 42 -6.26 13.41 -17.61
CA LEU A 42 -7.43 13.97 -18.27
C LEU A 42 -8.63 14.14 -17.32
N GLU A 43 -8.47 13.79 -16.04
CA GLU A 43 -9.49 14.02 -15.02
C GLU A 43 -9.52 15.51 -14.66
N LYS A 44 -10.73 16.07 -14.51
CA LYS A 44 -10.92 17.47 -14.09
C LYS A 44 -10.31 17.68 -12.70
N ASN A 45 -9.72 18.85 -12.45
CA ASN A 45 -9.11 19.29 -11.18
C ASN A 45 -7.85 18.47 -10.78
N ILE A 46 -7.23 17.73 -11.69
CA ILE A 46 -5.96 17.04 -11.48
C ILE A 46 -4.84 17.80 -12.20
N TYR A 47 -3.78 18.08 -11.46
CA TYR A 47 -2.59 18.76 -11.97
C TYR A 47 -1.34 17.96 -11.58
N TYR A 48 -0.37 17.88 -12.48
CA TYR A 48 0.88 17.18 -12.25
C TYR A 48 2.06 18.15 -12.41
N HIS A 49 2.98 18.12 -11.47
CA HIS A 49 4.20 18.93 -11.45
C HIS A 49 5.39 18.01 -11.23
N GLU A 50 6.23 17.91 -12.23
CA GLU A 50 7.45 17.13 -12.13
C GLU A 50 8.53 17.84 -11.32
N VAL A 51 9.20 17.08 -10.46
CA VAL A 51 10.38 17.53 -9.73
C VAL A 51 11.59 17.04 -10.50
N ASP A 52 12.14 17.90 -11.31
CA ASP A 52 13.40 17.67 -12.01
C ASP A 52 14.58 17.97 -11.09
N VAL A 53 15.54 17.06 -11.04
CA VAL A 53 16.79 17.23 -10.29
C VAL A 53 17.95 17.28 -11.27
N PRO A 54 18.46 18.47 -11.60
CA PRO A 54 19.51 18.63 -12.58
C PRO A 54 20.79 17.90 -12.14
N GLU A 55 21.43 17.21 -13.07
CA GLU A 55 22.74 16.63 -12.84
C GLU A 55 23.79 17.70 -12.66
N TYR A 56 24.54 17.64 -11.57
CA TYR A 56 25.67 18.52 -11.33
C TYR A 56 26.90 17.70 -10.93
N PRO A 57 28.05 17.85 -11.62
CA PRO A 57 29.20 16.96 -11.45
C PRO A 57 29.77 16.85 -10.02
N LEU A 58 29.55 17.87 -9.17
CA LEU A 58 30.01 17.86 -7.78
C LEU A 58 29.05 17.12 -6.82
N PHE A 59 27.83 16.81 -7.25
CA PHE A 59 26.90 16.03 -6.45
C PHE A 59 27.11 14.53 -6.67
N LYS A 60 27.73 13.87 -5.71
CA LYS A 60 27.80 12.41 -5.71
C LYS A 60 26.42 11.75 -5.65
N HIS A 61 25.49 12.40 -4.97
CA HIS A 61 24.08 12.02 -4.87
C HIS A 61 23.23 13.24 -5.17
N GLN A 62 22.23 13.05 -6.03
CA GLN A 62 21.32 14.13 -6.40
C GLN A 62 20.48 14.58 -5.20
N PRO A 63 20.43 15.87 -4.86
CA PRO A 63 19.70 16.39 -3.69
C PRO A 63 18.20 16.55 -4.01
N TYR A 64 17.49 15.43 -4.11
CA TYR A 64 16.06 15.39 -4.43
C TYR A 64 15.21 16.20 -3.44
N ASP A 65 15.51 16.11 -2.17
CA ASP A 65 14.80 16.82 -1.08
C ASP A 65 14.88 18.35 -1.23
N LEU A 66 16.02 18.88 -1.66
CA LEU A 66 16.16 20.31 -1.98
C LEU A 66 15.31 20.72 -3.19
N ALA A 67 15.39 19.95 -4.28
CA ALA A 67 14.60 20.20 -5.48
C ALA A 67 13.10 20.11 -5.19
N LEU A 68 12.68 19.11 -4.43
CA LEU A 68 11.30 18.96 -3.99
C LEU A 68 10.83 20.14 -3.13
N SER A 69 11.63 20.57 -2.16
CA SER A 69 11.29 21.71 -1.29
C SER A 69 11.08 22.99 -2.12
N SER A 70 11.97 23.28 -3.07
CA SER A 70 11.85 24.45 -3.97
C SER A 70 10.61 24.35 -4.85
N LYS A 71 10.38 23.17 -5.47
CA LYS A 71 9.20 22.93 -6.31
C LYS A 71 7.89 23.08 -5.54
N LEU A 72 7.86 22.65 -4.27
CA LEU A 72 6.72 22.84 -3.37
C LEU A 72 6.43 24.31 -3.15
N VAL A 73 7.45 25.14 -2.86
CA VAL A 73 7.29 26.59 -2.66
C VAL A 73 6.67 27.23 -3.91
N ASP A 74 7.25 26.96 -5.09
CA ASP A 74 6.79 27.53 -6.35
C ASP A 74 5.34 27.13 -6.66
N THR A 75 5.01 25.83 -6.47
CA THR A 75 3.66 25.34 -6.73
C THR A 75 2.65 25.91 -5.75
N ILE A 76 2.97 25.96 -4.45
CA ILE A 76 2.08 26.50 -3.42
C ILE A 76 1.78 27.97 -3.69
N LYS A 77 2.79 28.78 -4.05
CA LYS A 77 2.62 30.19 -4.39
C LYS A 77 1.83 30.39 -5.69
N GLY A 78 2.22 29.66 -6.74
CA GLY A 78 1.65 29.81 -8.08
C GLY A 78 0.17 29.45 -8.16
N TYR A 79 -0.24 28.41 -7.43
CA TYR A 79 -1.61 27.87 -7.44
C TYR A 79 -2.39 28.17 -6.16
N LYS A 80 -1.82 28.91 -5.21
CA LYS A 80 -2.47 29.27 -3.92
C LYS A 80 -2.95 28.04 -3.15
N ILE A 81 -2.11 26.99 -3.09
CA ILE A 81 -2.43 25.76 -2.39
C ILE A 81 -2.74 26.02 -0.92
N GLU A 82 -3.77 25.37 -0.40
CA GLU A 82 -4.27 25.61 0.95
C GLU A 82 -3.80 24.59 1.98
N VAL A 83 -3.52 23.35 1.54
CA VAL A 83 -3.07 22.23 2.39
C VAL A 83 -1.98 21.45 1.66
N LEU A 84 -0.90 21.13 2.35
CA LEU A 84 0.16 20.25 1.88
C LEU A 84 -0.05 18.86 2.49
N HIS A 85 -0.28 17.83 1.67
CA HIS A 85 -0.30 16.45 2.11
C HIS A 85 0.88 15.69 1.53
N VAL A 86 1.70 15.14 2.39
CA VAL A 86 2.87 14.34 2.04
C VAL A 86 2.73 12.91 2.55
N HIS A 87 3.10 11.96 1.72
CA HIS A 87 3.15 10.54 2.06
C HIS A 87 4.60 10.18 2.34
N TYR A 88 4.87 9.59 3.49
CA TYR A 88 6.17 9.27 4.11
C TYR A 88 6.80 10.40 4.93
N ALA A 89 7.32 10.02 6.11
CA ALA A 89 8.09 10.91 6.99
C ALA A 89 9.37 11.43 6.30
N ILE A 90 10.05 10.57 5.55
CA ILE A 90 11.24 10.92 4.76
C ILE A 90 11.14 10.32 3.34
N PRO A 91 11.62 11.02 2.31
CA PRO A 91 12.12 12.39 2.32
C PRO A 91 11.01 13.44 2.29
N HIS A 92 9.74 13.05 2.08
CA HIS A 92 8.67 13.96 1.68
C HIS A 92 8.25 14.93 2.80
N ALA A 93 8.02 14.46 4.04
CA ALA A 93 7.68 15.39 5.13
C ALA A 93 8.87 16.28 5.52
N TYR A 94 10.09 15.76 5.43
CA TYR A 94 11.29 16.59 5.61
C TYR A 94 11.35 17.73 4.60
N ALA A 95 11.22 17.43 3.31
CA ALA A 95 11.19 18.44 2.25
C ALA A 95 9.98 19.38 2.37
N GLY A 96 8.82 18.85 2.75
CA GLY A 96 7.61 19.63 3.03
C GLY A 96 7.80 20.64 4.16
N TYR A 97 8.47 20.22 5.25
CA TYR A 97 8.81 21.14 6.35
C TYR A 97 9.74 22.25 5.90
N MET A 98 10.78 21.95 5.10
CA MET A 98 11.67 22.97 4.55
C MET A 98 10.91 23.96 3.66
N ALA A 99 9.99 23.49 2.82
CA ALA A 99 9.11 24.35 2.04
C ALA A 99 8.23 25.25 2.93
N LYS A 100 7.66 24.70 4.03
CA LYS A 100 6.91 25.50 5.01
C LYS A 100 7.76 26.63 5.62
N MET A 101 9.02 26.35 5.94
CA MET A 101 9.90 27.37 6.51
C MET A 101 10.20 28.48 5.51
N MET A 102 10.54 28.14 4.26
CA MET A 102 10.75 29.13 3.21
C MET A 102 9.51 30.01 2.96
N LEU A 103 8.32 29.38 2.93
CA LEU A 103 7.04 30.11 2.76
C LEU A 103 6.73 31.02 3.94
N LYS A 104 7.06 30.58 5.17
CA LYS A 104 6.84 31.37 6.38
C LYS A 104 7.64 32.68 6.40
N GLU A 105 8.87 32.68 5.88
CA GLU A 105 9.68 33.91 5.74
C GLU A 105 9.01 34.92 4.80
N GLU A 106 8.16 34.46 3.88
CA GLU A 106 7.35 35.31 3.00
C GLU A 106 5.93 35.58 3.54
N GLY A 107 5.65 35.22 4.79
CA GLY A 107 4.34 35.41 5.43
C GLY A 107 3.25 34.43 4.98
N ILE A 108 3.62 33.35 4.28
CA ILE A 108 2.69 32.31 3.82
C ILE A 108 2.69 31.15 4.79
N ILE A 109 1.55 30.87 5.40
CA ILE A 109 1.36 29.75 6.32
C ILE A 109 0.61 28.64 5.59
N ILE A 110 1.18 27.42 5.56
CA ILE A 110 0.53 26.22 5.00
C ILE A 110 0.55 25.09 6.01
N PRO A 111 -0.59 24.45 6.30
CA PRO A 111 -0.63 23.25 7.12
C PRO A 111 -0.12 22.05 6.33
N MET A 112 0.61 21.15 7.03
CA MET A 112 1.18 19.94 6.46
C MET A 112 0.62 18.71 7.16
N ILE A 113 0.04 17.82 6.38
CA ILE A 113 -0.39 16.47 6.79
C ILE A 113 0.65 15.47 6.32
N THR A 114 1.03 14.54 7.19
CA THR A 114 1.95 13.46 6.86
C THR A 114 1.28 12.11 7.09
N THR A 115 1.16 11.29 6.04
CA THR A 115 0.70 9.91 6.15
C THR A 115 1.89 8.96 6.18
N LEU A 116 1.99 8.15 7.25
CA LEU A 116 3.00 7.11 7.43
C LEU A 116 2.53 5.82 6.74
N HIS A 117 3.44 5.16 6.01
CA HIS A 117 3.13 3.97 5.22
C HIS A 117 3.88 2.71 5.66
N GLY A 118 4.80 2.83 6.61
CA GLY A 118 5.52 1.72 7.22
C GLY A 118 6.97 1.57 6.76
N THR A 119 7.28 1.61 5.47
CA THR A 119 8.68 1.54 5.00
C THR A 119 9.52 2.68 5.59
N ASP A 120 8.95 3.84 5.74
CA ASP A 120 9.53 5.02 6.38
C ASP A 120 9.75 4.86 7.90
N ILE A 121 9.07 3.92 8.52
CA ILE A 121 9.14 3.64 9.96
C ILE A 121 10.00 2.40 10.21
N THR A 122 9.57 1.23 9.73
CA THR A 122 10.13 -0.07 10.10
C THR A 122 11.37 -0.47 9.30
N LEU A 123 11.57 0.05 8.08
CA LEU A 123 12.71 -0.30 7.23
C LEU A 123 13.73 0.84 7.15
N VAL A 124 13.41 1.89 6.41
CA VAL A 124 14.35 3.00 6.19
C VAL A 124 14.50 3.82 7.46
N GLY A 125 13.40 4.14 8.13
CA GLY A 125 13.38 4.97 9.33
C GLY A 125 14.08 4.35 10.54
N SER A 126 14.11 3.02 10.63
CA SER A 126 14.84 2.32 11.70
C SER A 126 16.37 2.41 11.57
N HIS A 127 16.88 2.78 10.40
CA HIS A 127 18.31 2.92 10.21
C HIS A 127 18.87 4.11 11.01
N PRO A 128 19.96 3.96 11.78
CA PRO A 128 20.48 5.00 12.68
C PRO A 128 20.70 6.37 12.02
N PHE A 129 21.11 6.41 10.75
CA PHE A 129 21.32 7.65 10.01
C PHE A 129 20.05 8.41 9.66
N TYR A 130 18.88 7.74 9.65
CA TYR A 130 17.60 8.37 9.30
C TYR A 130 16.69 8.61 10.50
N LYS A 131 16.92 7.91 11.62
CA LYS A 131 16.05 7.99 12.81
C LYS A 131 15.78 9.42 13.27
N THR A 132 16.82 10.24 13.38
CA THR A 132 16.69 11.66 13.78
C THR A 132 15.82 12.45 12.80
N ALA A 133 16.03 12.25 11.49
CA ALA A 133 15.25 12.96 10.46
C ALA A 133 13.77 12.51 10.45
N VAL A 134 13.50 11.22 10.68
CA VAL A 134 12.14 10.68 10.79
C VAL A 134 11.42 11.26 11.99
N THR A 135 12.03 11.19 13.19
CA THR A 135 11.48 11.78 14.42
C THR A 135 11.17 13.28 14.23
N PHE A 136 12.13 14.01 13.67
CA PHE A 136 11.96 15.43 13.38
C PHE A 136 10.79 15.69 12.43
N SER A 137 10.71 14.96 11.33
CA SER A 137 9.69 15.16 10.30
C SER A 137 8.29 14.88 10.83
N ILE A 138 8.12 13.81 11.62
CA ILE A 138 6.85 13.48 12.28
C ILE A 138 6.44 14.62 13.23
N ASN A 139 7.34 15.04 14.12
CA ASN A 139 7.06 16.08 15.13
C ASN A 139 6.85 17.48 14.54
N LYS A 140 7.29 17.73 13.30
CA LYS A 140 7.09 19.01 12.60
C LYS A 140 5.89 19.03 11.65
N SER A 141 5.20 17.91 11.51
CA SER A 141 3.91 17.83 10.82
C SER A 141 2.79 18.46 11.67
N ASP A 142 1.81 19.11 11.04
CA ASP A 142 0.67 19.67 11.78
C ASP A 142 -0.32 18.57 12.16
N ILE A 143 -0.54 17.60 11.26
CA ILE A 143 -1.31 16.38 11.50
C ILE A 143 -0.50 15.19 10.97
N VAL A 144 -0.52 14.09 11.73
CA VAL A 144 0.11 12.84 11.33
C VAL A 144 -0.95 11.75 11.26
N THR A 145 -0.92 10.96 10.19
CA THR A 145 -1.78 9.78 10.06
C THR A 145 -0.96 8.52 9.83
N ALA A 146 -1.47 7.38 10.27
CA ALA A 146 -0.92 6.06 10.00
C ALA A 146 -1.98 5.17 9.34
N VAL A 147 -1.54 4.21 8.53
CA VAL A 147 -2.44 3.33 7.76
C VAL A 147 -3.01 2.16 8.56
N SER A 148 -2.58 1.98 9.81
CA SER A 148 -3.08 0.94 10.74
C SER A 148 -2.79 1.34 12.19
N GLU A 149 -3.52 0.76 13.13
CA GLU A 149 -3.21 0.91 14.57
C GLU A 149 -1.84 0.32 14.88
N ASN A 150 -1.51 -0.82 14.32
CA ASN A 150 -0.18 -1.42 14.50
C ASN A 150 0.95 -0.48 14.05
N LEU A 151 0.82 0.18 12.90
CA LEU A 151 1.85 1.12 12.43
C LEU A 151 1.97 2.34 13.36
N LYS A 152 0.86 2.85 13.88
CA LYS A 152 0.84 3.92 14.87
C LYS A 152 1.59 3.50 16.14
N ASP A 153 1.25 2.35 16.71
CA ASP A 153 1.88 1.84 17.94
C ASP A 153 3.39 1.60 17.72
N THR A 154 3.76 0.94 16.61
CA THR A 154 5.16 0.74 16.23
C THR A 154 5.91 2.07 16.07
N THR A 155 5.25 3.11 15.58
CA THR A 155 5.86 4.44 15.45
C THR A 155 6.20 5.03 16.82
N PHE A 156 5.29 4.94 17.80
CA PHE A 156 5.55 5.39 19.17
C PHE A 156 6.63 4.55 19.87
N GLU A 157 6.71 3.25 19.61
CA GLU A 157 7.75 2.37 20.15
C GLU A 157 9.15 2.70 19.62
N MET A 158 9.25 3.07 18.34
CA MET A 158 10.54 3.26 17.67
C MET A 158 11.07 4.69 17.74
N PHE A 159 10.21 5.69 17.89
CA PHE A 159 10.56 7.11 17.80
C PHE A 159 9.97 7.91 18.95
N GLU A 160 10.68 8.97 19.35
CA GLU A 160 10.20 9.94 20.33
C GLU A 160 9.23 10.92 19.64
N VAL A 161 7.96 10.51 19.51
CA VAL A 161 6.91 11.28 18.87
C VAL A 161 6.08 12.01 19.91
N ASP A 162 5.96 13.34 19.77
CA ASP A 162 5.17 14.23 20.63
C ASP A 162 3.82 14.63 19.99
N ARG A 163 3.51 14.07 18.83
CA ARG A 163 2.28 14.33 18.07
C ARG A 163 1.30 13.18 18.21
N GLU A 164 0.02 13.51 18.23
CA GLU A 164 -1.03 12.52 18.04
C GLU A 164 -0.95 11.95 16.61
N ILE A 165 -1.10 10.63 16.48
CA ILE A 165 -1.19 9.95 15.20
C ILE A 165 -2.62 9.44 15.03
N GLU A 166 -3.34 9.97 14.05
CA GLU A 166 -4.68 9.53 13.69
C GLU A 166 -4.59 8.32 12.76
N VAL A 167 -5.39 7.28 12.98
CA VAL A 167 -5.40 6.12 12.09
C VAL A 167 -6.43 6.33 10.99
N VAL A 168 -5.96 6.29 9.74
CA VAL A 168 -6.79 6.28 8.54
C VAL A 168 -6.34 5.10 7.68
N PRO A 169 -7.11 4.01 7.65
CA PRO A 169 -6.70 2.82 6.92
C PRO A 169 -6.58 3.09 5.42
N ASN A 170 -5.73 2.30 4.76
CA ASN A 170 -5.75 2.24 3.30
C ASN A 170 -7.12 1.73 2.83
N PHE A 171 -7.43 1.98 1.57
CA PHE A 171 -8.74 1.70 1.00
C PHE A 171 -8.63 1.11 -0.39
N ILE A 172 -9.77 0.64 -0.87
CA ILE A 172 -10.01 0.25 -2.26
C ILE A 172 -11.21 1.02 -2.80
N ASP A 173 -11.30 1.15 -4.11
CA ASP A 173 -12.49 1.66 -4.79
C ASP A 173 -13.30 0.46 -5.33
N ALA A 174 -14.25 -0.03 -4.52
CA ALA A 174 -15.02 -1.23 -4.85
C ALA A 174 -15.83 -1.08 -6.16
N ALA A 175 -16.16 0.14 -6.58
CA ALA A 175 -16.87 0.39 -7.84
C ALA A 175 -16.01 0.01 -9.05
N LYS A 176 -14.69 0.31 -9.03
CA LYS A 176 -13.76 -0.12 -10.08
C LYS A 176 -13.69 -1.64 -10.22
N TYR A 177 -13.65 -2.35 -9.09
CA TYR A 177 -13.65 -3.82 -9.10
C TYR A 177 -14.98 -4.40 -9.61
N ALA A 178 -16.10 -3.76 -9.34
CA ALA A 178 -17.40 -4.18 -9.87
C ALA A 178 -17.50 -4.02 -11.39
N GLU A 179 -16.95 -2.94 -11.95
CA GLU A 179 -16.88 -2.74 -13.40
C GLU A 179 -16.01 -3.80 -14.09
N MET A 180 -14.89 -4.16 -13.48
CA MET A 180 -13.99 -5.19 -14.00
C MET A 180 -14.59 -6.60 -13.93
N GLN A 181 -15.44 -6.89 -12.94
CA GLN A 181 -16.16 -8.16 -12.84
C GLN A 181 -17.18 -8.39 -13.99
N ASN A 182 -17.52 -7.36 -14.77
CA ASN A 182 -18.29 -7.51 -16.03
C ASN A 182 -17.46 -8.13 -17.16
N GLN A 183 -16.13 -8.25 -17.00
CA GLN A 183 -15.29 -9.02 -17.92
C GLN A 183 -15.21 -10.48 -17.43
N PRO A 184 -15.26 -11.47 -18.34
CA PRO A 184 -15.24 -12.87 -17.92
C PRO A 184 -13.89 -13.22 -17.27
N CYS A 185 -13.95 -13.72 -16.02
CA CYS A 185 -12.83 -14.33 -15.33
C CYS A 185 -12.61 -15.74 -15.90
N ASP A 186 -11.90 -15.85 -17.02
CA ASP A 186 -11.66 -17.15 -17.66
C ASP A 186 -10.55 -17.92 -16.95
N ARG A 187 -10.94 -18.79 -16.01
CA ARG A 187 -10.04 -19.64 -15.22
C ARG A 187 -9.20 -20.58 -16.09
N ASN A 188 -9.66 -20.93 -17.31
CA ASN A 188 -8.93 -21.83 -18.20
C ASN A 188 -7.60 -21.25 -18.68
N LEU A 189 -7.41 -19.94 -18.58
CA LEU A 189 -6.12 -19.29 -18.84
C LEU A 189 -5.03 -19.67 -17.82
N MET A 190 -5.44 -20.04 -16.60
CA MET A 190 -4.51 -20.30 -15.49
C MET A 190 -4.48 -21.76 -15.03
N ALA A 191 -5.60 -22.47 -15.06
CA ALA A 191 -5.72 -23.79 -14.48
C ALA A 191 -6.69 -24.67 -15.27
N LEU A 192 -6.58 -25.99 -15.09
CA LEU A 192 -7.61 -26.93 -15.52
C LEU A 192 -8.86 -26.78 -14.63
N LYS A 193 -10.00 -27.28 -15.12
CA LYS A 193 -11.31 -27.09 -14.44
C LYS A 193 -11.31 -27.55 -12.98
N GLU A 194 -10.60 -28.64 -12.69
CA GLU A 194 -10.57 -29.27 -11.36
C GLU A 194 -9.44 -28.75 -10.45
N GLU A 195 -8.62 -27.81 -10.95
CA GLU A 195 -7.48 -27.28 -10.17
C GLU A 195 -7.87 -26.02 -9.41
N PHE A 196 -7.44 -25.93 -8.16
CA PHE A 196 -7.48 -24.67 -7.41
C PHE A 196 -6.41 -23.69 -7.90
N ILE A 197 -6.75 -22.41 -7.92
CA ILE A 197 -5.81 -21.33 -8.24
C ILE A 197 -5.41 -20.64 -6.94
N ILE A 198 -4.17 -20.86 -6.55
CA ILE A 198 -3.55 -20.22 -5.39
C ILE A 198 -2.72 -19.04 -5.90
N THR A 199 -2.84 -17.87 -5.28
CA THR A 199 -2.19 -16.66 -5.80
C THR A 199 -1.34 -15.99 -4.73
N HIS A 200 -0.23 -15.38 -5.16
CA HIS A 200 0.59 -14.45 -4.38
C HIS A 200 0.96 -13.24 -5.24
N VAL A 201 0.82 -12.06 -4.67
CA VAL A 201 1.18 -10.78 -5.32
C VAL A 201 2.10 -9.98 -4.42
N SER A 202 3.33 -9.72 -4.85
CA SER A 202 4.26 -8.85 -4.12
C SER A 202 5.48 -8.47 -4.95
N ASN A 203 6.37 -7.65 -4.39
CA ASN A 203 7.65 -7.28 -4.98
C ASN A 203 8.81 -8.25 -4.65
N PHE A 204 8.53 -9.50 -4.32
CA PHE A 204 9.45 -10.62 -4.03
C PHE A 204 10.71 -10.23 -3.23
N ARG A 205 10.55 -9.34 -2.25
CA ARG A 205 11.61 -8.99 -1.29
C ARG A 205 11.65 -10.00 -0.14
N PRO A 206 12.77 -10.14 0.58
CA PRO A 206 12.91 -11.07 1.70
C PRO A 206 11.78 -10.99 2.73
N VAL A 207 11.32 -9.77 3.06
CA VAL A 207 10.19 -9.53 3.98
C VAL A 207 8.86 -10.13 3.52
N LYS A 208 8.74 -10.53 2.25
CA LYS A 208 7.54 -11.20 1.71
C LYS A 208 7.58 -12.72 1.83
N ARG A 209 8.69 -13.28 2.29
CA ARG A 209 8.86 -14.72 2.58
C ARG A 209 8.40 -15.62 1.43
N ILE A 210 8.88 -15.33 0.23
CA ILE A 210 8.48 -16.06 -0.99
C ILE A 210 8.74 -17.57 -0.89
N LYS A 211 9.78 -17.97 -0.14
CA LYS A 211 10.04 -19.38 0.19
C LYS A 211 8.82 -20.03 0.86
N ASP A 212 8.19 -19.35 1.80
CA ASP A 212 7.05 -19.89 2.55
C ASP A 212 5.82 -20.03 1.68
N VAL A 213 5.60 -19.11 0.73
CA VAL A 213 4.54 -19.25 -0.29
C VAL A 213 4.68 -20.58 -1.04
N ILE A 214 5.91 -20.90 -1.50
CA ILE A 214 6.18 -22.16 -2.22
C ILE A 214 5.97 -23.37 -1.32
N LEU A 215 6.39 -23.31 -0.06
CA LEU A 215 6.24 -24.43 0.89
C LEU A 215 4.77 -24.67 1.28
N VAL A 216 4.00 -23.61 1.53
CA VAL A 216 2.54 -23.72 1.77
C VAL A 216 1.84 -24.29 0.54
N PHE A 217 2.17 -23.78 -0.66
CA PHE A 217 1.61 -24.33 -1.89
C PHE A 217 1.92 -25.81 -2.09
N LYS A 218 3.14 -26.26 -1.75
CA LYS A 218 3.51 -27.68 -1.82
C LYS A 218 2.58 -28.55 -0.96
N GLN A 219 2.23 -28.09 0.26
CA GLN A 219 1.28 -28.82 1.12
C GLN A 219 -0.12 -28.90 0.51
N ILE A 220 -0.58 -27.81 -0.12
CA ILE A 220 -1.87 -27.79 -0.84
C ILE A 220 -1.84 -28.78 -2.00
N LEU A 221 -0.79 -28.72 -2.83
CA LEU A 221 -0.63 -29.57 -4.03
C LEU A 221 -0.55 -31.08 -3.70
N ASP A 222 -0.05 -31.42 -2.51
CA ASP A 222 0.00 -32.83 -2.06
C ASP A 222 -1.39 -33.40 -1.72
N LYS A 223 -2.40 -32.56 -1.56
CA LYS A 223 -3.76 -32.95 -1.17
C LYS A 223 -4.81 -32.68 -2.24
N HIS A 224 -4.62 -31.58 -3.00
CA HIS A 224 -5.56 -31.12 -4.03
C HIS A 224 -4.83 -30.77 -5.31
N PRO A 225 -5.40 -31.04 -6.49
CA PRO A 225 -4.92 -30.48 -7.74
C PRO A 225 -4.95 -28.95 -7.66
N ALA A 226 -3.81 -28.32 -7.88
CA ALA A 226 -3.70 -26.85 -7.78
C ALA A 226 -2.60 -26.28 -8.68
N VAL A 227 -2.69 -25.00 -8.97
CA VAL A 227 -1.63 -24.18 -9.57
C VAL A 227 -1.35 -22.99 -8.68
N LEU A 228 -0.07 -22.59 -8.61
CA LEU A 228 0.34 -21.36 -7.94
C LEU A 228 0.62 -20.29 -8.99
N VAL A 229 -0.01 -19.14 -8.84
CA VAL A 229 0.21 -17.95 -9.68
C VAL A 229 0.95 -16.90 -8.86
N MET A 230 2.17 -16.58 -9.28
CA MET A 230 3.09 -15.65 -8.63
C MET A 230 3.15 -14.37 -9.47
N VAL A 231 2.63 -13.26 -8.94
CA VAL A 231 2.62 -11.95 -9.62
C VAL A 231 3.59 -11.01 -8.94
N GLY A 232 4.50 -10.44 -9.72
CA GLY A 232 5.51 -9.50 -9.27
C GLY A 232 6.93 -9.95 -9.59
N GLU A 233 7.87 -9.08 -9.27
CA GLU A 233 9.30 -9.26 -9.50
C GLU A 233 10.09 -8.86 -8.25
N GLY A 234 11.30 -9.40 -8.13
CA GLY A 234 12.20 -9.02 -7.05
C GLY A 234 13.31 -10.02 -6.79
N PRO A 235 14.18 -9.74 -5.81
CA PRO A 235 15.42 -10.50 -5.60
C PRO A 235 15.20 -11.98 -5.24
N ASP A 236 14.04 -12.35 -4.69
CA ASP A 236 13.76 -13.73 -4.30
C ASP A 236 13.09 -14.57 -5.41
N ARG A 237 12.83 -14.00 -6.61
CA ARG A 237 12.25 -14.76 -7.73
C ARG A 237 13.08 -15.97 -8.11
N ILE A 238 14.38 -15.80 -8.34
CA ILE A 238 15.29 -16.88 -8.75
C ILE A 238 15.33 -17.99 -7.67
N LYS A 239 15.29 -17.59 -6.39
CA LYS A 239 15.26 -18.55 -5.27
C LYS A 239 13.96 -19.36 -5.27
N ALA A 240 12.82 -18.71 -5.54
CA ALA A 240 11.52 -19.39 -5.65
C ALA A 240 11.46 -20.37 -6.80
N GLU A 241 11.97 -20.01 -7.98
CA GLU A 241 12.07 -20.88 -9.14
C GLU A 241 12.93 -22.12 -8.85
N ARG A 242 14.11 -21.92 -8.22
CA ARG A 242 15.00 -23.01 -7.81
C ARG A 242 14.30 -23.94 -6.83
N LEU A 243 13.72 -23.42 -5.77
CA LEU A 243 13.01 -24.20 -4.76
C LEU A 243 11.85 -25.00 -5.39
N SER A 244 11.11 -24.40 -6.30
CA SER A 244 10.01 -25.10 -7.00
C SER A 244 10.52 -26.28 -7.84
N LYS A 245 11.71 -26.18 -8.44
CA LYS A 245 12.37 -27.27 -9.17
C LYS A 245 12.87 -28.36 -8.22
N GLU A 246 13.52 -27.99 -7.13
CA GLU A 246 14.00 -28.91 -6.09
C GLU A 246 12.85 -29.73 -5.47
N LEU A 247 11.68 -29.12 -5.29
CA LEU A 247 10.47 -29.78 -4.80
C LEU A 247 9.69 -30.55 -5.88
N GLY A 248 10.11 -30.51 -7.13
CA GLY A 248 9.42 -31.17 -8.25
C GLY A 248 8.07 -30.58 -8.64
N ILE A 249 7.78 -29.34 -8.26
CA ILE A 249 6.47 -28.68 -8.47
C ILE A 249 6.53 -27.52 -9.48
N TYR A 250 7.65 -27.29 -10.13
CA TYR A 250 7.86 -26.12 -11.02
C TYR A 250 6.81 -26.02 -12.14
N SER A 251 6.34 -27.15 -12.69
CA SER A 251 5.30 -27.17 -13.72
C SER A 251 3.93 -26.68 -13.23
N LYS A 252 3.73 -26.59 -11.92
CA LYS A 252 2.51 -26.10 -11.26
C LYS A 252 2.64 -24.68 -10.72
N VAL A 253 3.78 -24.00 -10.97
CA VAL A 253 4.04 -22.62 -10.53
C VAL A 253 4.18 -21.72 -11.76
N LYS A 254 3.34 -20.70 -11.86
CA LYS A 254 3.34 -19.71 -12.95
C LYS A 254 3.86 -18.38 -12.42
N PHE A 255 4.98 -17.91 -12.97
CA PHE A 255 5.54 -16.59 -12.65
C PHE A 255 5.15 -15.61 -13.76
N LEU A 256 4.28 -14.65 -13.46
CA LEU A 256 3.75 -13.70 -14.46
C LEU A 256 4.57 -12.40 -14.54
N GLY A 257 5.55 -12.20 -13.64
CA GLY A 257 6.28 -10.93 -13.58
C GLY A 257 5.40 -9.78 -13.07
N ASN A 258 5.83 -8.54 -13.36
CA ASN A 258 5.02 -7.37 -13.06
C ASN A 258 3.83 -7.31 -14.02
N SER A 259 2.63 -7.34 -13.50
CA SER A 259 1.40 -7.30 -14.27
C SER A 259 0.56 -6.09 -13.89
N VAL A 260 -0.07 -5.47 -14.88
CA VAL A 260 -1.10 -4.45 -14.69
C VAL A 260 -2.49 -5.06 -14.54
N GLU A 261 -2.62 -6.37 -14.82
CA GLU A 261 -3.89 -7.11 -14.78
C GLU A 261 -4.08 -7.91 -13.48
N ILE A 262 -3.58 -7.38 -12.36
CA ILE A 262 -3.65 -8.06 -11.05
C ILE A 262 -5.09 -8.46 -10.72
N ASP A 263 -6.05 -7.57 -11.00
CA ASP A 263 -7.46 -7.80 -10.69
C ASP A 263 -8.03 -8.98 -11.49
N ARG A 264 -7.60 -9.17 -12.74
CA ARG A 264 -7.98 -10.36 -13.55
C ARG A 264 -7.40 -11.65 -13.00
N VAL A 265 -6.21 -11.61 -12.41
CA VAL A 265 -5.62 -12.77 -11.76
C VAL A 265 -6.38 -13.08 -10.46
N LEU A 266 -6.66 -12.06 -9.66
CA LEU A 266 -7.34 -12.24 -8.38
C LEU A 266 -8.79 -12.71 -8.55
N CYS A 267 -9.52 -12.25 -9.56
CA CYS A 267 -10.88 -12.74 -9.80
C CYS A 267 -10.96 -14.24 -10.15
N MET A 268 -9.86 -14.83 -10.68
CA MET A 268 -9.77 -16.24 -10.96
C MET A 268 -9.32 -17.08 -9.75
N SER A 269 -8.84 -16.42 -8.69
CA SER A 269 -8.16 -17.08 -7.55
C SER A 269 -9.14 -17.72 -6.58
N ASP A 270 -8.72 -18.82 -5.98
CA ASP A 270 -9.48 -19.49 -4.92
C ASP A 270 -8.93 -19.17 -3.53
N LEU A 271 -7.62 -18.90 -3.44
CA LEU A 271 -6.93 -18.59 -2.19
C LEU A 271 -5.75 -17.66 -2.45
N PHE A 272 -5.50 -16.74 -1.53
CA PHE A 272 -4.36 -15.82 -1.56
C PHE A 272 -3.41 -16.09 -0.41
N LEU A 273 -2.10 -16.17 -0.67
CA LEU A 273 -1.08 -16.40 0.33
C LEU A 273 -0.26 -15.14 0.58
N LEU A 274 -0.15 -14.71 1.84
CA LEU A 274 0.63 -13.53 2.24
C LEU A 274 1.40 -13.76 3.56
N PRO A 275 2.46 -14.58 3.55
CA PRO A 275 3.21 -14.96 4.74
C PRO A 275 4.28 -13.92 5.16
N SER A 276 4.04 -12.64 4.92
CA SER A 276 5.03 -11.57 5.12
C SER A 276 5.60 -11.52 6.55
N ASP A 277 6.87 -11.11 6.69
CA ASP A 277 7.49 -10.77 7.98
C ASP A 277 7.07 -9.37 8.46
N GLN A 278 6.87 -8.46 7.51
CA GLN A 278 6.47 -7.08 7.78
C GLN A 278 5.41 -6.65 6.76
N GLU A 279 4.33 -6.09 7.27
CA GLU A 279 3.24 -5.55 6.47
C GLU A 279 2.55 -4.42 7.24
N SER A 280 2.56 -3.22 6.70
CA SER A 280 1.99 -2.07 7.42
C SER A 280 0.47 -2.06 7.42
N PHE A 281 -0.16 -2.68 6.40
CA PHE A 281 -1.61 -2.76 6.26
C PHE A 281 -2.04 -4.05 5.55
N GLY A 282 -1.47 -4.35 4.38
CA GLY A 282 -1.85 -5.52 3.58
C GLY A 282 -2.77 -5.18 2.41
N LEU A 283 -2.44 -4.15 1.63
CA LEU A 283 -3.26 -3.74 0.47
C LEU A 283 -3.47 -4.89 -0.52
N ALA A 284 -2.46 -5.74 -0.76
CA ALA A 284 -2.60 -6.91 -1.63
C ALA A 284 -3.61 -7.95 -1.09
N ALA A 285 -3.69 -8.11 0.24
CA ALA A 285 -4.74 -8.92 0.87
C ALA A 285 -6.12 -8.30 0.65
N LEU A 286 -6.24 -6.98 0.82
CA LEU A 286 -7.48 -6.25 0.60
C LEU A 286 -7.95 -6.36 -0.86
N GLU A 287 -7.02 -6.22 -1.84
CA GLU A 287 -7.29 -6.41 -3.27
C GLU A 287 -7.74 -7.85 -3.59
N ALA A 288 -7.16 -8.85 -2.94
CA ALA A 288 -7.62 -10.25 -3.06
C ALA A 288 -9.04 -10.42 -2.49
N MET A 289 -9.29 -9.89 -1.30
CA MET A 289 -10.56 -10.04 -0.60
C MET A 289 -11.73 -9.40 -1.34
N ILE A 290 -11.55 -8.21 -1.96
CA ILE A 290 -12.61 -7.58 -2.75
C ILE A 290 -12.99 -8.41 -3.99
N ASN A 291 -12.02 -9.17 -4.52
CA ASN A 291 -12.21 -10.14 -5.60
C ASN A 291 -12.74 -11.50 -5.09
N LYS A 292 -13.25 -11.58 -3.87
CA LYS A 292 -13.76 -12.81 -3.23
C LYS A 292 -12.69 -13.88 -3.07
N THR A 293 -11.45 -13.51 -2.84
CA THR A 293 -10.35 -14.45 -2.61
C THR A 293 -9.97 -14.42 -1.13
N PRO A 294 -10.29 -15.49 -0.36
CA PRO A 294 -9.89 -15.59 1.05
C PRO A 294 -8.37 -15.62 1.21
N VAL A 295 -7.88 -15.12 2.34
CA VAL A 295 -6.46 -14.88 2.56
C VAL A 295 -5.91 -15.78 3.66
N ILE A 296 -4.79 -16.45 3.39
CA ILE A 296 -3.92 -17.01 4.43
C ILE A 296 -2.76 -16.04 4.61
N SER A 297 -2.68 -15.41 5.78
CA SER A 297 -1.64 -14.44 6.09
C SER A 297 -0.87 -14.80 7.36
N SER A 298 0.30 -14.18 7.52
CA SER A 298 0.95 -14.08 8.81
C SER A 298 0.23 -13.05 9.70
N ASN A 299 0.59 -13.02 10.99
CA ASN A 299 0.17 -11.99 11.95
C ASN A 299 1.03 -10.71 11.90
N ALA A 300 1.75 -10.48 10.81
CA ALA A 300 2.68 -9.36 10.66
C ALA A 300 1.95 -8.00 10.60
N GLY A 301 2.34 -7.09 11.47
CA GLY A 301 1.93 -5.69 11.39
C GLY A 301 0.42 -5.49 11.35
N GLY A 302 -0.06 -4.72 10.37
CA GLY A 302 -1.49 -4.43 10.18
C GLY A 302 -2.30 -5.53 9.48
N LEU A 303 -1.72 -6.69 9.12
CA LEU A 303 -2.47 -7.77 8.46
C LEU A 303 -3.68 -8.28 9.25
N PRO A 304 -3.61 -8.48 10.59
CA PRO A 304 -4.76 -8.89 11.38
C PRO A 304 -5.91 -7.87 11.43
N GLU A 305 -5.64 -6.60 11.11
CA GLU A 305 -6.67 -5.56 11.02
C GLU A 305 -7.51 -5.69 9.74
N VAL A 306 -6.94 -6.29 8.69
CA VAL A 306 -7.58 -6.49 7.38
C VAL A 306 -8.13 -7.91 7.24
N ASN A 307 -7.31 -8.93 7.53
CA ASN A 307 -7.67 -10.33 7.42
C ASN A 307 -8.15 -10.88 8.76
N ILE A 308 -9.45 -10.98 8.94
CA ILE A 308 -10.06 -11.44 10.20
C ILE A 308 -10.01 -12.97 10.29
N HIS A 309 -9.25 -13.46 11.27
CA HIS A 309 -9.05 -14.90 11.50
C HIS A 309 -10.35 -15.68 11.65
N GLY A 310 -10.51 -16.74 10.86
CA GLY A 310 -11.71 -17.58 10.86
C GLY A 310 -12.93 -16.99 10.14
N LEU A 311 -12.85 -15.75 9.66
CA LEU A 311 -13.94 -15.06 8.97
C LEU A 311 -13.62 -14.83 7.48
N SER A 312 -12.64 -13.97 7.18
CA SER A 312 -12.23 -13.62 5.81
C SER A 312 -11.09 -14.48 5.29
N GLY A 313 -10.45 -15.22 6.17
CA GLY A 313 -9.34 -16.09 5.93
C GLY A 313 -8.79 -16.61 7.25
N TYR A 314 -7.52 -16.96 7.27
CA TYR A 314 -6.83 -17.34 8.50
C TYR A 314 -5.53 -16.58 8.67
N VAL A 315 -5.15 -16.33 9.92
CA VAL A 315 -3.91 -15.68 10.33
C VAL A 315 -3.09 -16.68 11.14
N ALA A 316 -1.82 -16.88 10.79
CA ALA A 316 -0.87 -17.73 11.48
C ALA A 316 0.34 -16.92 11.98
N GLU A 317 1.14 -17.49 12.87
CA GLU A 317 2.41 -16.88 13.27
C GLU A 317 3.37 -16.75 12.09
N ILE A 318 4.22 -15.71 12.12
CA ILE A 318 5.25 -15.51 11.09
C ILE A 318 6.13 -16.75 10.98
N GLY A 319 6.22 -17.34 9.79
CA GLY A 319 7.05 -18.49 9.51
C GLY A 319 6.41 -19.84 9.84
N ASP A 320 5.20 -19.87 10.38
CA ASP A 320 4.47 -21.13 10.64
C ASP A 320 3.83 -21.67 9.35
N VAL A 321 4.69 -22.18 8.48
CA VAL A 321 4.32 -22.75 7.17
C VAL A 321 3.37 -23.94 7.32
N GLU A 322 3.54 -24.75 8.37
CA GLU A 322 2.71 -25.93 8.61
C GLU A 322 1.27 -25.51 8.92
N LYS A 323 1.10 -24.54 9.82
CA LYS A 323 -0.21 -24.02 10.18
C LYS A 323 -0.90 -23.30 9.02
N MET A 324 -0.14 -22.52 8.25
CA MET A 324 -0.67 -21.86 7.04
C MET A 324 -1.18 -22.91 6.02
N GLY A 325 -0.42 -23.98 5.83
CA GLY A 325 -0.83 -25.10 4.95
C GLY A 325 -2.12 -25.77 5.45
N GLN A 326 -2.21 -26.06 6.75
CA GLN A 326 -3.42 -26.62 7.35
C GLN A 326 -4.63 -25.69 7.17
N TYR A 327 -4.49 -24.40 7.42
CA TYR A 327 -5.54 -23.42 7.22
C TYR A 327 -5.99 -23.31 5.76
N ALA A 328 -5.05 -23.40 4.81
CA ALA A 328 -5.37 -23.44 3.40
C ALA A 328 -6.23 -24.67 3.05
N LEU A 329 -5.85 -25.86 3.55
CA LEU A 329 -6.61 -27.09 3.36
C LEU A 329 -8.00 -27.03 4.01
N ASP A 330 -8.12 -26.40 5.19
CA ASP A 330 -9.41 -26.22 5.86
C ASP A 330 -10.39 -25.34 5.06
N ILE A 331 -9.90 -24.34 4.33
CA ILE A 331 -10.73 -23.53 3.42
C ILE A 331 -11.10 -24.32 2.17
N LEU A 332 -10.16 -25.08 1.60
CA LEU A 332 -10.32 -25.78 0.32
C LEU A 332 -11.01 -27.14 0.43
N LYS A 333 -11.35 -27.61 1.63
CA LYS A 333 -11.88 -28.96 1.89
C LYS A 333 -13.18 -29.27 1.16
N ASP A 334 -14.05 -28.26 0.96
CA ASP A 334 -15.33 -28.36 0.27
C ASP A 334 -15.79 -27.02 -0.30
N SER A 335 -16.68 -27.05 -1.27
CA SER A 335 -17.18 -25.87 -1.95
C SER A 335 -18.03 -24.95 -1.07
N GLU A 336 -18.72 -25.48 -0.07
CA GLU A 336 -19.55 -24.69 0.85
C GLU A 336 -18.65 -23.83 1.75
N THR A 337 -17.63 -24.43 2.34
CA THR A 337 -16.63 -23.75 3.16
C THR A 337 -15.90 -22.65 2.34
N LEU A 338 -15.40 -23.01 1.15
CA LEU A 338 -14.71 -22.06 0.28
C LEU A 338 -15.63 -20.87 -0.07
N ASN A 339 -16.86 -21.12 -0.48
CA ASN A 339 -17.81 -20.07 -0.86
C ASN A 339 -18.15 -19.15 0.32
N ARG A 340 -18.30 -19.70 1.52
CA ARG A 340 -18.52 -18.92 2.75
C ARG A 340 -17.34 -17.98 3.01
N PHE A 341 -16.10 -18.45 2.92
CA PHE A 341 -14.91 -17.60 3.09
C PHE A 341 -14.81 -16.57 1.97
N LYS A 342 -15.12 -16.91 0.73
CA LYS A 342 -15.16 -15.98 -0.42
C LYS A 342 -16.11 -14.81 -0.17
N GLU A 343 -17.34 -15.07 0.26
CA GLU A 343 -18.32 -14.02 0.55
C GLU A 343 -17.93 -13.18 1.78
N ASN A 344 -17.39 -13.81 2.81
CA ASN A 344 -16.92 -13.11 4.00
C ASN A 344 -15.69 -12.24 3.73
N ALA A 345 -14.75 -12.70 2.91
CA ALA A 345 -13.60 -11.91 2.48
C ALA A 345 -14.06 -10.61 1.80
N ARG A 346 -14.99 -10.71 0.84
CA ARG A 346 -15.54 -9.53 0.19
C ARG A 346 -16.25 -8.59 1.16
N LYS A 347 -17.07 -9.12 2.08
CA LYS A 347 -17.75 -8.30 3.09
C LYS A 347 -16.76 -7.55 3.97
N ALA A 348 -15.70 -8.21 4.43
CA ALA A 348 -14.64 -7.58 5.22
C ALA A 348 -13.90 -6.49 4.41
N ALA A 349 -13.60 -6.74 3.13
CA ALA A 349 -12.96 -5.74 2.27
C ALA A 349 -13.80 -4.47 2.09
N LEU A 350 -15.14 -4.59 2.03
CA LEU A 350 -16.04 -3.44 1.89
C LEU A 350 -16.08 -2.52 3.11
N GLU A 351 -15.49 -2.91 4.25
CA GLU A 351 -15.27 -1.98 5.37
C GLU A 351 -14.19 -0.94 5.07
N PHE A 352 -13.31 -1.22 4.11
CA PHE A 352 -12.25 -0.35 3.62
C PHE A 352 -12.56 0.28 2.26
N ASP A 353 -13.84 0.39 1.90
CA ASP A 353 -14.24 1.00 0.63
C ASP A 353 -14.04 2.52 0.65
N LEU A 354 -13.60 3.08 -0.48
CA LEU A 354 -13.33 4.51 -0.66
C LEU A 354 -14.45 5.43 -0.12
N PRO A 355 -15.77 5.18 -0.34
CA PRO A 355 -16.83 6.01 0.23
C PRO A 355 -16.86 6.06 1.76
N LYS A 356 -16.31 5.06 2.45
CA LYS A 356 -16.20 5.04 3.91
C LYS A 356 -14.94 5.76 4.42
N ILE A 357 -13.85 5.67 3.68
CA ILE A 357 -12.55 6.19 4.11
C ILE A 357 -12.33 7.64 3.67
N LEU A 358 -12.83 8.04 2.50
CA LEU A 358 -12.68 9.41 2.00
C LEU A 358 -13.17 10.50 2.97
N PRO A 359 -14.32 10.33 3.66
CA PRO A 359 -14.77 11.31 4.67
C PRO A 359 -13.79 11.50 5.83
N LEU A 360 -13.03 10.47 6.21
CA LEU A 360 -11.99 10.58 7.25
C LEU A 360 -10.88 11.53 6.80
N TYR A 361 -10.39 11.38 5.57
CA TYR A 361 -9.41 12.29 4.99
C TYR A 361 -9.95 13.72 4.84
N VAL A 362 -11.20 13.88 4.39
CA VAL A 362 -11.84 15.21 4.27
C VAL A 362 -11.88 15.90 5.63
N SER A 363 -12.25 15.19 6.70
CA SER A 363 -12.25 15.71 8.07
C SER A 363 -10.86 16.18 8.51
N ILE A 364 -9.82 15.42 8.17
CA ILE A 364 -8.42 15.77 8.47
C ILE A 364 -8.00 17.05 7.69
N TYR A 365 -8.37 17.16 6.42
CA TYR A 365 -8.07 18.38 5.64
C TYR A 365 -8.79 19.60 6.20
N GLU A 366 -10.05 19.47 6.60
CA GLU A 366 -10.80 20.56 7.26
C GLU A 366 -10.17 20.97 8.59
N LYS A 367 -9.74 20.01 9.41
CA LYS A 367 -9.03 20.26 10.68
C LYS A 367 -7.74 21.02 10.43
N ALA A 368 -6.93 20.60 9.44
CA ALA A 368 -5.70 21.27 9.07
C ALA A 368 -5.95 22.71 8.56
N TYR A 369 -6.95 22.88 7.71
CA TYR A 369 -7.31 24.19 7.15
C TYR A 369 -7.82 25.18 8.21
N LYS A 370 -8.64 24.72 9.17
CA LYS A 370 -9.14 25.55 10.29
C LYS A 370 -8.00 25.99 11.21
N ALA A 371 -7.06 25.10 11.53
CA ALA A 371 -5.88 25.44 12.33
C ALA A 371 -5.00 26.51 11.67
N ARG A 372 -4.88 26.50 10.32
CA ARG A 372 -4.19 27.56 9.57
C ARG A 372 -4.80 28.93 9.81
N LYS A 373 -6.14 29.06 9.74
CA LYS A 373 -6.82 30.36 9.89
C LYS A 373 -6.57 30.96 11.27
N GLN A 374 -6.61 30.16 12.32
CA GLN A 374 -6.33 30.64 13.69
C GLN A 374 -4.88 31.16 13.85
N ASN A 375 -3.91 30.49 13.20
CA ASN A 375 -2.50 30.91 13.26
C ASN A 375 -2.16 32.11 12.35
N SER A 376 -3.02 32.48 11.41
CA SER A 376 -2.84 33.66 10.55
C SER A 376 -3.48 34.93 11.11
N GLU A 377 -4.29 34.80 12.17
CA GLU A 377 -4.94 35.95 12.87
C GLU A 377 -4.19 36.37 14.13
N LEU A 378 -3.14 35.61 14.51
CA LEU A 378 -2.19 35.93 15.59
C LEU A 378 -0.89 36.53 15.04
#